data_d8e0a5a274cc53bae3edbf19e8060ec9
#
_entry.id   d8e0a5a274cc53bae3edbf19e8060ec9
#
_cell.length_a   1.000
_cell.length_b   1.000
_cell.length_c   1.000
_cell.angle_alpha   90.00
_cell.angle_beta   90.00
_cell.angle_gamma   90.00
#
_symmetry.space_group_name_H-M   'P 1'
#
loop_
_entity.id
_entity.type
_entity.pdbx_description
1 polymer ?
#
loop_
_entity_poly.entity_id
_entity_poly.type
_entity_poly.pdbx_seq_one_letter_code
_entity_poly.pdbx_strand_id
1 'polypeptide(L)'
;MMPMKLSPNFHLSEFTQSQTATRLMLDNTPGPAEIAALKLLCEKVLEPVRENYNRPVLISSGYRSPAVNRAIRGSRSSQHAKGEAADFEIAGIDNLRICQWMERRLNYDQLILEFYERGVPASGWVHVSYREPYRNQELTAKRVVRNGRRRTVYQNGIVG
;
A
#
# COMPACT_ATOMS: atom_id res chain seq x y z
N MET A 1 13.75 -22.97 7.59
CA MET A 1 13.42 -22.48 6.24
C MET A 1 13.87 -21.04 6.08
N MET A 2 14.55 -20.76 5.00
CA MET A 2 14.88 -19.36 4.70
C MET A 2 13.64 -18.60 4.27
N PRO A 3 13.42 -17.36 4.77
CA PRO A 3 12.31 -16.55 4.33
C PRO A 3 12.41 -16.24 2.83
N MET A 4 11.28 -16.25 2.14
CA MET A 4 11.23 -15.95 0.72
C MET A 4 11.46 -14.46 0.49
N LYS A 5 12.47 -14.13 -0.32
CA LYS A 5 12.69 -12.76 -0.80
C LYS A 5 11.86 -12.50 -2.05
N LEU A 6 11.22 -11.34 -2.07
CA LEU A 6 10.54 -10.82 -3.25
C LEU A 6 11.48 -9.97 -4.11
N SER A 7 12.43 -9.30 -3.45
CA SER A 7 13.43 -8.42 -4.05
C SER A 7 14.57 -8.23 -3.05
N PRO A 8 15.67 -7.53 -3.40
CA PRO A 8 16.82 -7.41 -2.51
C PRO A 8 16.52 -6.94 -1.08
N ASN A 9 15.55 -6.02 -0.90
CA ASN A 9 15.23 -5.45 0.41
C ASN A 9 13.86 -5.86 0.96
N PHE A 10 13.10 -6.70 0.27
CA PHE A 10 11.74 -7.06 0.68
C PHE A 10 11.54 -8.57 0.75
N HIS A 11 10.92 -9.02 1.84
CA HIS A 11 10.55 -10.41 2.08
C HIS A 11 9.04 -10.59 2.01
N LEU A 12 8.60 -11.75 1.56
CA LEU A 12 7.17 -12.08 1.48
C LEU A 12 6.45 -11.88 2.81
N SER A 13 7.10 -12.23 3.93
CA SER A 13 6.51 -12.10 5.26
C SER A 13 6.07 -10.67 5.61
N GLU A 14 6.71 -9.65 5.05
CA GLU A 14 6.32 -8.26 5.29
C GLU A 14 4.96 -7.94 4.68
N PHE A 15 4.52 -8.70 3.66
CA PHE A 15 3.30 -8.44 2.92
C PHE A 15 2.14 -9.36 3.32
N THR A 16 2.39 -10.35 4.15
CA THR A 16 1.38 -11.35 4.54
C THR A 16 0.90 -11.18 5.97
N GLN A 17 1.50 -10.29 6.75
CA GLN A 17 1.07 -10.00 8.11
C GLN A 17 -0.28 -9.29 8.10
N SER A 18 -1.20 -9.77 8.92
CA SER A 18 -2.54 -9.19 9.06
C SER A 18 -3.06 -9.46 10.46
N GLN A 19 -3.35 -8.41 11.21
CA GLN A 19 -3.96 -8.52 12.53
C GLN A 19 -5.34 -9.16 12.44
N THR A 20 -6.10 -8.85 11.41
CA THR A 20 -7.42 -9.44 11.17
C THR A 20 -7.31 -10.94 10.93
N ALA A 21 -6.37 -11.37 10.07
CA ALA A 21 -6.15 -12.80 9.81
C ALA A 21 -5.78 -13.54 11.09
N THR A 22 -4.89 -12.98 11.89
CA THR A 22 -4.47 -13.58 13.17
C THR A 22 -5.64 -13.64 14.15
N ARG A 23 -6.34 -12.56 14.33
CA ARG A 23 -7.47 -12.48 15.29
C ARG A 23 -8.62 -13.41 14.93
N LEU A 24 -8.93 -13.53 13.66
CA LEU A 24 -10.04 -14.35 13.16
C LEU A 24 -9.60 -15.75 12.71
N MET A 25 -8.32 -16.08 12.87
CA MET A 25 -7.74 -17.36 12.45
C MET A 25 -8.00 -17.67 10.97
N LEU A 26 -7.85 -16.66 10.13
CA LEU A 26 -8.02 -16.78 8.69
C LEU A 26 -6.67 -17.00 8.00
N ASP A 27 -6.67 -17.83 6.96
CA ASP A 27 -5.51 -18.03 6.12
C ASP A 27 -5.27 -16.78 5.26
N ASN A 28 -4.03 -16.27 5.29
CA ASN A 28 -3.60 -15.12 4.48
C ASN A 28 -2.40 -15.49 3.62
N THR A 29 -2.34 -16.71 3.15
CA THR A 29 -1.25 -17.20 2.30
C THR A 29 -1.54 -16.88 0.84
N PRO A 30 -0.66 -16.10 0.16
CA PRO A 30 -0.84 -15.80 -1.26
C PRO A 30 -0.50 -17.01 -2.14
N GLY A 31 -1.19 -17.10 -3.28
CA GLY A 31 -0.85 -18.07 -4.31
C GLY A 31 0.28 -17.57 -5.22
N PRO A 32 0.68 -18.40 -6.21
CA PRO A 32 1.79 -18.05 -7.12
C PRO A 32 1.56 -16.76 -7.92
N ALA A 33 0.33 -16.50 -8.36
CA ALA A 33 0.01 -15.28 -9.11
C ALA A 33 0.16 -14.03 -8.25
N GLU A 34 -0.29 -14.09 -7.01
CA GLU A 34 -0.20 -12.97 -6.05
C GLU A 34 1.25 -12.72 -5.64
N ILE A 35 2.03 -13.78 -5.47
CA ILE A 35 3.47 -13.65 -5.18
C ILE A 35 4.19 -12.98 -6.35
N ALA A 36 3.87 -13.37 -7.59
CA ALA A 36 4.44 -12.74 -8.79
C ALA A 36 4.08 -11.25 -8.86
N ALA A 37 2.84 -10.89 -8.52
CA ALA A 37 2.40 -9.50 -8.48
C ALA A 37 3.15 -8.71 -7.41
N LEU A 38 3.34 -9.27 -6.22
CA LEU A 38 4.12 -8.65 -5.14
C LEU A 38 5.58 -8.44 -5.56
N LYS A 39 6.21 -9.40 -6.24
CA LYS A 39 7.56 -9.24 -6.75
C LYS A 39 7.66 -8.05 -7.70
N LEU A 40 6.70 -7.93 -8.60
CA LEU A 40 6.66 -6.83 -9.57
C LEU A 40 6.48 -5.48 -8.89
N LEU A 41 5.59 -5.40 -7.91
CA LEU A 41 5.40 -4.20 -7.08
C LEU A 41 6.71 -3.80 -6.37
N CYS A 42 7.42 -4.76 -5.80
CA CYS A 42 8.70 -4.50 -5.14
C CYS A 42 9.73 -3.97 -6.13
N GLU A 43 9.91 -4.64 -7.26
CA GLU A 43 10.92 -4.25 -8.25
C GLU A 43 10.65 -2.88 -8.87
N LYS A 44 9.41 -2.62 -9.25
CA LYS A 44 9.05 -1.43 -10.02
C LYS A 44 8.81 -0.20 -9.15
N VAL A 45 8.39 -0.38 -7.92
CA VAL A 45 7.97 0.73 -7.05
C VAL A 45 8.73 0.78 -5.74
N LEU A 46 8.67 -0.28 -4.94
CA LEU A 46 9.16 -0.21 -3.55
C LEU A 46 10.69 -0.18 -3.44
N GLU A 47 11.41 -0.91 -4.29
CA GLU A 47 12.88 -0.84 -4.31
C GLU A 47 13.38 0.55 -4.71
N PRO A 48 12.85 1.21 -5.76
CA PRO A 48 13.21 2.61 -6.05
C PRO A 48 12.96 3.57 -4.89
N VAL A 49 11.85 3.41 -4.18
CA VAL A 49 11.56 4.22 -2.97
C VAL A 49 12.60 3.95 -1.89
N ARG A 50 12.87 2.68 -1.62
CA ARG A 50 13.86 2.23 -0.64
C ARG A 50 15.24 2.81 -0.95
N GLU A 51 15.65 2.78 -2.19
CA GLU A 51 16.93 3.31 -2.65
C GLU A 51 17.01 4.83 -2.47
N ASN A 52 15.97 5.55 -2.86
CA ASN A 52 15.96 7.02 -2.80
C ASN A 52 16.12 7.53 -1.36
N TYR A 53 15.39 6.93 -0.42
CA TYR A 53 15.41 7.40 0.98
C TYR A 53 16.49 6.73 1.82
N ASN A 54 17.04 5.62 1.35
CA ASN A 54 18.04 4.81 2.07
C ASN A 54 17.60 4.47 3.50
N ARG A 55 16.31 4.15 3.65
CA ARG A 55 15.67 3.78 4.92
C ARG A 55 14.68 2.67 4.70
N PRO A 56 14.42 1.83 5.71
CA PRO A 56 13.42 0.78 5.59
C PRO A 56 12.06 1.33 5.21
N VAL A 57 11.43 0.68 4.25
CA VAL A 57 10.03 0.90 3.89
C VAL A 57 9.18 -0.04 4.76
N LEU A 58 8.36 0.53 5.63
CA LEU A 58 7.58 -0.22 6.62
C LEU A 58 6.20 -0.54 6.02
N ILE A 59 5.98 -1.80 5.69
CA ILE A 59 4.71 -2.25 5.11
C ILE A 59 3.70 -2.48 6.23
N SER A 60 2.61 -1.73 6.22
CA SER A 60 1.51 -1.89 7.17
C SER A 60 0.41 -2.81 6.66
N SER A 61 0.22 -2.90 5.35
CA SER A 61 -0.72 -3.81 4.70
C SER A 61 -0.22 -4.17 3.31
N GLY A 62 -0.14 -5.44 3.02
CA GLY A 62 0.24 -5.96 1.70
C GLY A 62 -0.88 -6.82 1.14
N TYR A 63 -0.62 -8.12 1.00
CA TYR A 63 -1.63 -9.05 0.54
C TYR A 63 -2.75 -9.24 1.56
N ARG A 64 -3.97 -9.27 1.08
CA ARG A 64 -5.16 -9.67 1.85
C ARG A 64 -5.89 -10.76 1.09
N SER A 65 -5.98 -11.95 1.68
CA SER A 65 -6.76 -13.03 1.09
C SER A 65 -8.22 -12.60 0.91
N PRO A 66 -8.98 -13.24 0.01
CA PRO A 66 -10.40 -12.93 -0.14
C PRO A 66 -11.18 -12.98 1.19
N ALA A 67 -10.86 -13.94 2.07
CA ALA A 67 -11.50 -14.06 3.38
C ALA A 67 -11.17 -12.86 4.27
N VAL A 68 -9.90 -12.45 4.33
CA VAL A 68 -9.47 -11.27 5.10
C VAL A 68 -10.10 -10.01 4.53
N ASN A 69 -10.11 -9.87 3.21
CA ASN A 69 -10.70 -8.71 2.55
C ASN A 69 -12.20 -8.57 2.85
N ARG A 70 -12.92 -9.70 2.86
CA ARG A 70 -14.34 -9.70 3.25
C ARG A 70 -14.53 -9.31 4.71
N ALA A 71 -13.67 -9.81 5.60
CA ALA A 71 -13.75 -9.53 7.03
C ALA A 71 -13.60 -8.05 7.36
N ILE A 72 -12.75 -7.33 6.62
CA ILE A 72 -12.57 -5.88 6.79
C ILE A 72 -13.48 -5.05 5.90
N ARG A 73 -14.39 -5.69 5.18
CA ARG A 73 -15.33 -5.06 4.23
C ARG A 73 -14.61 -4.29 3.11
N GLY A 74 -13.49 -4.83 2.64
CA GLY A 74 -12.77 -4.27 1.51
C GLY A 74 -13.53 -4.46 0.20
N SER A 75 -13.18 -3.65 -0.80
CA SER A 75 -13.74 -3.76 -2.14
C SER A 75 -13.41 -5.14 -2.73
N ARG A 76 -14.37 -5.74 -3.46
CA ARG A 76 -14.14 -6.98 -4.19
C ARG A 76 -13.06 -6.85 -5.25
N SER A 77 -12.87 -5.64 -5.78
CA SER A 77 -11.84 -5.33 -6.77
C SER A 77 -10.53 -4.83 -6.14
N SER A 78 -10.36 -4.97 -4.83
CA SER A 78 -9.17 -4.50 -4.12
C SER A 78 -7.90 -5.13 -4.70
N GLN A 79 -6.93 -4.28 -5.04
CA GLN A 79 -5.62 -4.74 -5.52
C GLN A 79 -4.79 -5.40 -4.42
N HIS A 80 -5.09 -5.16 -3.15
CA HIS A 80 -4.51 -5.93 -2.03
C HIS A 80 -4.82 -7.43 -2.15
N ALA A 81 -6.01 -7.78 -2.61
CA ALA A 81 -6.40 -9.18 -2.78
C ALA A 81 -5.72 -9.87 -3.97
N LYS A 82 -5.14 -9.09 -4.87
CA LYS A 82 -4.41 -9.57 -6.04
C LYS A 82 -2.89 -9.58 -5.84
N GLY A 83 -2.39 -9.12 -4.68
CA GLY A 83 -0.96 -8.95 -4.45
C GLY A 83 -0.37 -7.75 -5.20
N GLU A 84 -1.21 -6.84 -5.67
CA GLU A 84 -0.79 -5.70 -6.49
C GLU A 84 -0.60 -4.41 -5.70
N ALA A 85 -0.93 -4.39 -4.42
CA ALA A 85 -0.93 -3.18 -3.61
C ALA A 85 -0.23 -3.35 -2.26
N ALA A 86 0.31 -2.24 -1.75
CA ALA A 86 0.84 -2.14 -0.41
C ALA A 86 0.57 -0.76 0.17
N ASP A 87 0.33 -0.74 1.48
CA ASP A 87 0.30 0.47 2.29
C ASP A 87 1.60 0.53 3.07
N PHE A 88 2.26 1.69 3.07
CA PHE A 88 3.56 1.81 3.71
C PHE A 88 3.84 3.20 4.25
N GLU A 89 4.88 3.26 5.09
CA GLU A 89 5.46 4.48 5.61
C GLU A 89 6.97 4.32 5.70
N ILE A 90 7.68 5.44 5.83
CA ILE A 90 9.11 5.47 6.12
C ILE A 90 9.31 6.32 7.37
N ALA A 91 9.90 5.74 8.42
CA ALA A 91 10.10 6.45 9.68
C ALA A 91 10.89 7.75 9.45
N GLY A 92 10.35 8.85 9.97
CA GLY A 92 10.97 10.17 9.89
C GLY A 92 10.80 10.89 8.55
N ILE A 93 10.10 10.32 7.59
CA ILE A 93 9.84 10.95 6.29
C ILE A 93 8.34 11.27 6.18
N ASP A 94 8.05 12.50 5.78
CA ASP A 94 6.70 13.00 5.53
C ASP A 94 6.03 12.23 4.40
N ASN A 95 4.85 11.65 4.66
CA ASN A 95 4.10 10.86 3.68
C ASN A 95 3.74 11.67 2.42
N LEU A 96 3.44 12.96 2.58
CA LEU A 96 3.19 13.83 1.43
C LEU A 96 4.43 13.94 0.54
N ARG A 97 5.61 14.09 1.13
CA ARG A 97 6.87 14.19 0.39
C ARG A 97 7.18 12.89 -0.36
N ILE A 98 6.90 11.74 0.25
CA ILE A 98 7.06 10.45 -0.42
C ILE A 98 6.19 10.39 -1.66
N CYS A 99 4.90 10.72 -1.55
CA CYS A 99 3.98 10.73 -2.68
C CYS A 99 4.42 11.72 -3.78
N GLN A 100 4.86 12.91 -3.40
CA GLN A 100 5.34 13.90 -4.36
C GLN A 100 6.58 13.44 -5.12
N TRP A 101 7.50 12.76 -4.44
CA TRP A 101 8.66 12.17 -5.09
C TRP A 101 8.24 11.06 -6.05
N MET A 102 7.33 10.17 -5.63
CA MET A 102 6.87 9.05 -6.44
C MET A 102 6.17 9.52 -7.71
N GLU A 103 5.30 10.51 -7.63
CA GLU A 103 4.57 11.01 -8.82
C GLU A 103 5.50 11.63 -9.87
N ARG A 104 6.66 12.14 -9.44
CA ARG A 104 7.66 12.71 -10.36
C ARG A 104 8.61 11.68 -10.96
N ARG A 105 8.82 10.55 -10.28
CA ARG A 105 9.93 9.63 -10.57
C ARG A 105 9.52 8.24 -10.99
N LEU A 106 8.32 7.79 -10.63
CA LEU A 106 7.93 6.39 -10.80
C LEU A 106 6.69 6.27 -11.68
N ASN A 107 6.50 5.05 -12.20
CA ASN A 107 5.24 4.64 -12.78
C ASN A 107 4.58 3.63 -11.83
N TYR A 108 3.27 3.68 -11.75
CA TYR A 108 2.46 2.83 -10.88
C TYR A 108 1.05 2.76 -11.45
N ASP A 109 0.24 1.83 -10.95
CA ASP A 109 -1.15 1.81 -11.33
C ASP A 109 -1.93 2.90 -10.58
N GLN A 110 -1.85 2.88 -9.24
CA GLN A 110 -2.54 3.87 -8.42
C GLN A 110 -1.66 4.28 -7.23
N LEU A 111 -1.58 5.57 -6.96
CA LEU A 111 -0.91 6.15 -5.81
C LEU A 111 -1.93 6.97 -5.02
N ILE A 112 -2.07 6.67 -3.73
CA ILE A 112 -3.03 7.39 -2.88
C ILE A 112 -2.32 7.86 -1.60
N LEU A 113 -2.40 9.15 -1.34
CA LEU A 113 -2.08 9.70 -0.02
C LEU A 113 -3.31 9.56 0.86
N GLU A 114 -3.25 8.64 1.84
CA GLU A 114 -4.41 8.28 2.65
C GLU A 114 -4.38 8.93 4.02
N PHE A 115 -5.40 9.74 4.32
CA PHE A 115 -5.69 10.33 5.62
C PHE A 115 -4.55 11.18 6.21
N TYR A 116 -3.82 11.85 5.34
CA TYR A 116 -2.76 12.77 5.73
C TYR A 116 -3.36 14.04 6.35
N GLU A 117 -2.78 14.48 7.46
CA GLU A 117 -3.10 15.75 8.10
C GLU A 117 -1.97 16.75 7.86
N ARG A 118 -2.30 17.89 7.28
CA ARG A 118 -1.33 18.94 7.00
C ARG A 118 -0.63 19.39 8.29
N GLY A 119 0.70 19.42 8.27
CA GLY A 119 1.51 19.77 9.43
C GLY A 119 1.80 18.61 10.38
N VAL A 120 1.30 17.40 10.08
CA VAL A 120 1.57 16.19 10.85
C VAL A 120 2.20 15.15 9.90
N PRO A 121 3.53 15.18 9.74
CA PRO A 121 4.22 14.36 8.70
C PRO A 121 3.96 12.87 8.78
N ALA A 122 3.82 12.32 9.98
CA ALA A 122 3.59 10.88 10.19
C ALA A 122 2.11 10.49 10.15
N SER A 123 1.20 11.43 9.81
CA SER A 123 -0.21 11.10 9.70
C SER A 123 -0.52 10.35 8.42
N GLY A 124 -1.53 9.48 8.47
CA GLY A 124 -1.93 8.69 7.32
C GLY A 124 -0.87 7.71 6.86
N TRP A 125 -0.93 7.33 5.59
CA TRP A 125 0.05 6.42 4.96
C TRP A 125 0.04 6.60 3.46
N VAL A 126 0.97 5.92 2.79
CA VAL A 126 1.05 5.86 1.33
C VAL A 126 0.49 4.53 0.86
N HIS A 127 -0.50 4.58 -0.03
CA HIS A 127 -0.99 3.41 -0.74
C HIS A 127 -0.46 3.44 -2.16
N VAL A 128 0.11 2.33 -2.63
CA VAL A 128 0.55 2.20 -4.01
C VAL A 128 0.21 0.83 -4.56
N SER A 129 -0.16 0.79 -5.82
CA SER A 129 -0.36 -0.46 -6.56
C SER A 129 0.43 -0.45 -7.86
N TYR A 130 0.70 -1.65 -8.35
CA TYR A 130 1.37 -1.83 -9.65
C TYR A 130 0.77 -3.01 -10.39
N ARG A 131 0.47 -2.79 -11.64
CA ARG A 131 0.13 -3.83 -12.63
C ARG A 131 0.43 -3.28 -14.02
N GLU A 132 0.56 -4.14 -14.99
CA GLU A 132 0.76 -3.73 -16.38
C GLU A 132 -0.45 -4.11 -17.23
N PRO A 133 -1.04 -3.17 -17.98
CA PRO A 133 -0.67 -1.76 -18.10
C PRO A 133 -1.06 -0.96 -16.85
N TYR A 134 -0.24 0.02 -16.52
CA TYR A 134 -0.48 0.89 -15.36
C TYR A 134 -1.16 2.21 -15.77
N ARG A 135 -1.94 2.78 -14.84
CA ARG A 135 -2.74 3.99 -15.10
C ARG A 135 -2.09 5.29 -14.67
N ASN A 136 -1.08 5.24 -13.81
CA ASN A 136 -0.50 6.44 -13.16
C ASN A 136 -1.58 7.33 -12.52
N GLN A 137 -2.53 6.72 -11.84
CA GLN A 137 -3.61 7.46 -11.18
C GLN A 137 -3.16 7.93 -9.80
N GLU A 138 -3.29 9.23 -9.54
CA GLU A 138 -3.00 9.83 -8.25
C GLU A 138 -4.29 10.27 -7.57
N LEU A 139 -4.45 9.92 -6.28
CA LEU A 139 -5.59 10.29 -5.47
C LEU A 139 -5.13 10.71 -4.06
N THR A 140 -5.98 11.48 -3.41
CA THR A 140 -5.86 11.80 -1.99
C THR A 140 -7.15 11.36 -1.33
N ALA A 141 -7.05 10.52 -0.28
CA ALA A 141 -8.20 10.07 0.48
C ALA A 141 -8.33 10.88 1.78
N LYS A 142 -9.50 11.42 2.01
CA LYS A 142 -9.81 12.22 3.20
C LYS A 142 -11.06 11.68 3.89
N ARG A 143 -11.11 11.81 5.22
CA ARG A 143 -12.30 11.53 5.99
C ARG A 143 -13.12 12.82 6.11
N VAL A 144 -14.39 12.71 5.78
CA VAL A 144 -15.36 13.79 5.99
C VAL A 144 -16.48 13.26 6.87
N VAL A 145 -17.06 14.15 7.69
CA VAL A 145 -18.21 13.83 8.53
C VAL A 145 -19.42 14.56 7.93
N ARG A 146 -20.43 13.78 7.54
CA ARG A 146 -21.73 14.33 7.08
C ARG A 146 -22.84 13.63 7.84
N ASN A 147 -23.74 14.42 8.44
CA ASN A 147 -24.87 13.89 9.21
C ASN A 147 -24.44 12.88 10.29
N GLY A 148 -23.33 13.17 11.01
CA GLY A 148 -22.79 12.30 12.04
C GLY A 148 -22.11 11.03 11.54
N ARG A 149 -22.01 10.84 10.22
CA ARG A 149 -21.36 9.65 9.62
C ARG A 149 -20.02 10.02 9.01
N ARG A 150 -19.01 9.19 9.27
CA ARG A 150 -17.69 9.30 8.64
C ARG A 150 -17.74 8.66 7.26
N ARG A 151 -17.25 9.40 6.26
CA ARG A 151 -17.09 8.90 4.90
C ARG A 151 -15.68 9.16 4.40
N THR A 152 -15.16 8.25 3.58
CA THR A 152 -13.94 8.48 2.84
C THR A 152 -14.29 9.14 1.51
N VAL A 153 -13.61 10.25 1.23
CA VAL A 153 -13.76 10.99 -0.03
C VAL A 153 -12.42 10.98 -0.75
N TYR A 154 -12.45 10.70 -2.04
CA TYR A 154 -11.26 10.69 -2.89
C TYR A 154 -11.22 11.94 -3.76
N GLN A 155 -10.09 12.61 -3.73
CA GLN A 155 -9.80 13.80 -4.52
C GLN A 155 -8.72 13.45 -5.54
N ASN A 156 -8.85 13.91 -6.78
CA ASN A 156 -7.82 13.70 -7.80
C ASN A 156 -6.53 14.43 -7.44
N GLY A 157 -5.41 13.77 -7.69
CA GLY A 157 -4.08 14.31 -7.42
C GLY A 157 -3.61 14.08 -5.99
N ILE A 158 -2.35 14.43 -5.74
CA ILE A 158 -1.74 14.39 -4.41
C ILE A 158 -1.84 15.78 -3.81
N VAL A 159 -2.66 15.92 -2.78
CA VAL A 159 -2.97 17.20 -2.15
C VAL A 159 -2.73 17.09 -0.64
N GLY A 160 -1.81 17.90 -0.15
CA GLY A 160 -1.47 17.95 1.27
C GLY A 160 -2.32 18.91 2.10
#